data_36b61edf28009b2fd6def2aaa9e58f60
#
_entry.id   36b61edf28009b2fd6def2aaa9e58f60
#
_cell.length_a   1.000
_cell.length_b   1.000
_cell.length_c   1.000
_cell.angle_alpha   90.00
_cell.angle_beta   90.00
_cell.angle_gamma   90.00
#
_symmetry.space_group_name_H-M   'P 1'
#
loop_
_entity.id
_entity.type
_entity.pdbx_description
1 polymer ?
#
loop_
_entity_poly.entity_id
_entity_poly.type
_entity_poly.pdbx_seq_one_letter_code
_entity_poly.pdbx_strand_id
1 'polypeptide(L)'
;MALIVHKYGGTSVGSPERIKNVAKRVAKARAEGHDIVVVVSAMSGETNRLVALAHEMQEHPDPRELDVVLATGEQVTIGLLAMALKDIGVDAKSYTGWQVALKTDISHTKARIESIDDERMRADLAEGKVVIVAGFQGISSEGNISTLGRGGSDTSAVALAAALKADECQIYTDVDGVYTTDPRVVPEARRMDTITFEEMIELASLGSKVLQIRSVEFAGKYKVRLRVLSSLQEGGDGTLITFEEDDNMERAAVTGIAFDKNQARINVRGVPDKPGVAYQILGAVADANIEVDMIIQNVGSEGTTDFSFTVPRSDYKQTIEILQQRQDSIGAAYIDGDDTVCKVSAVGLGMRSHVGVAAKIFRTLAEEGINIQMISTSEIKVSVLIDEKYMELATRVLHKAFDLGN
;
A
#
# COMPACT_ATOMS: atom_id res chain seq x y z
N MET A 1 20.08 8.52 -22.14
CA MET A 1 20.65 8.33 -20.80
C MET A 1 19.60 8.84 -19.83
N ALA A 2 19.06 7.96 -18.98
CA ALA A 2 18.02 8.30 -18.00
C ALA A 2 18.53 7.89 -16.61
N LEU A 3 18.09 8.58 -15.56
CA LEU A 3 18.29 8.19 -14.18
C LEU A 3 17.06 7.39 -13.71
N ILE A 4 17.28 6.12 -13.37
CA ILE A 4 16.20 5.21 -12.99
C ILE A 4 16.46 4.68 -11.57
N VAL A 5 15.43 4.71 -10.74
CA VAL A 5 15.45 4.08 -9.42
C VAL A 5 14.80 2.71 -9.51
N HIS A 6 15.53 1.65 -9.24
CA HIS A 6 15.01 0.28 -9.13
C HIS A 6 14.76 -0.08 -7.67
N LYS A 7 13.57 -0.55 -7.35
CA LYS A 7 13.27 -1.11 -6.02
C LYS A 7 13.04 -2.61 -6.11
N TYR A 8 13.71 -3.38 -5.29
CA TYR A 8 13.50 -4.83 -5.19
C TYR A 8 12.99 -5.22 -3.80
N GLY A 9 11.82 -5.92 -3.78
CA GLY A 9 11.21 -6.43 -2.56
C GLY A 9 11.95 -7.66 -1.98
N GLY A 10 11.61 -8.05 -0.75
CA GLY A 10 12.26 -9.14 -0.04
C GLY A 10 12.23 -10.48 -0.79
N THR A 11 11.14 -10.77 -1.52
CA THR A 11 11.05 -11.97 -2.38
C THR A 11 12.06 -11.93 -3.54
N SER A 12 12.34 -10.74 -4.07
CA SER A 12 13.28 -10.54 -5.17
C SER A 12 14.75 -10.73 -4.75
N VAL A 13 15.05 -10.54 -3.47
CA VAL A 13 16.38 -10.64 -2.87
C VAL A 13 16.46 -11.74 -1.79
N GLY A 14 15.51 -12.68 -1.79
CA GLY A 14 15.32 -13.67 -0.75
C GLY A 14 16.38 -14.78 -0.67
N SER A 15 17.34 -14.83 -1.61
CA SER A 15 18.46 -15.77 -1.60
C SER A 15 19.66 -15.18 -2.35
N PRO A 16 20.90 -15.68 -2.12
CA PRO A 16 22.07 -15.26 -2.89
C PRO A 16 21.88 -15.42 -4.41
N GLU A 17 21.22 -16.45 -4.86
CA GLU A 17 20.89 -16.66 -6.28
C GLU A 17 19.99 -15.56 -6.82
N ARG A 18 18.94 -15.19 -6.09
CA ARG A 18 18.04 -14.10 -6.47
C ARG A 18 18.77 -12.76 -6.50
N ILE A 19 19.64 -12.50 -5.54
CA ILE A 19 20.49 -11.28 -5.52
C ILE A 19 21.39 -11.23 -6.77
N LYS A 20 21.99 -12.36 -7.18
CA LYS A 20 22.78 -12.44 -8.43
C LYS A 20 21.92 -12.17 -9.67
N ASN A 21 20.68 -12.62 -9.70
CA ASN A 21 19.75 -12.30 -10.79
C ASN A 21 19.37 -10.80 -10.82
N VAL A 22 19.16 -10.18 -9.65
CA VAL A 22 19.00 -8.72 -9.55
C VAL A 22 20.25 -8.00 -10.09
N ALA A 23 21.45 -8.44 -9.69
CA ALA A 23 22.71 -7.84 -10.17
C ALA A 23 22.83 -7.90 -11.70
N LYS A 24 22.49 -9.03 -12.35
CA LYS A 24 22.47 -9.14 -13.82
C LYS A 24 21.50 -8.17 -14.47
N ARG A 25 20.29 -8.01 -13.89
CA ARG A 25 19.27 -7.07 -14.41
C ARG A 25 19.74 -5.61 -14.30
N VAL A 26 20.32 -5.24 -13.16
CA VAL A 26 20.91 -3.91 -12.94
C VAL A 26 22.06 -3.66 -13.91
N ALA A 27 22.95 -4.65 -14.10
CA ALA A 27 24.06 -4.57 -15.04
C ALA A 27 23.58 -4.35 -16.48
N LYS A 28 22.49 -5.02 -16.89
CA LYS A 28 21.86 -4.84 -18.19
C LYS A 28 21.37 -3.40 -18.39
N ALA A 29 20.59 -2.87 -17.43
CA ALA A 29 20.09 -1.49 -17.50
C ALA A 29 21.24 -0.46 -17.53
N ARG A 30 22.33 -0.72 -16.77
CA ARG A 30 23.54 0.11 -16.82
C ARG A 30 24.21 0.06 -18.17
N ALA A 31 24.31 -1.13 -18.79
CA ALA A 31 24.89 -1.31 -20.14
C ALA A 31 24.05 -0.64 -21.25
N GLU A 32 22.77 -0.46 -21.05
CA GLU A 32 21.87 0.32 -21.92
C GLU A 32 22.10 1.84 -21.81
N GLY A 33 23.01 2.28 -20.95
CA GLY A 33 23.44 3.68 -20.80
C GLY A 33 22.64 4.47 -19.76
N HIS A 34 21.91 3.80 -18.86
CA HIS A 34 21.16 4.45 -17.77
C HIS A 34 22.01 4.60 -16.51
N ASP A 35 21.77 5.66 -15.74
CA ASP A 35 22.25 5.77 -14.37
C ASP A 35 21.25 5.07 -13.44
N ILE A 36 21.76 4.19 -12.56
CA ILE A 36 20.89 3.31 -11.77
C ILE A 36 21.15 3.52 -10.28
N VAL A 37 20.06 3.81 -9.56
CA VAL A 37 19.99 3.71 -8.10
C VAL A 37 19.12 2.51 -7.74
N VAL A 38 19.60 1.65 -6.85
CA VAL A 38 18.89 0.44 -6.44
C VAL A 38 18.51 0.56 -4.97
N VAL A 39 17.23 0.36 -4.67
CA VAL A 39 16.72 0.26 -3.29
C VAL A 39 16.30 -1.17 -3.02
N VAL A 40 16.79 -1.76 -1.96
CA VAL A 40 16.48 -3.15 -1.59
C VAL A 40 15.82 -3.25 -0.23
N SER A 41 14.92 -4.22 -0.11
CA SER A 41 14.39 -4.67 1.18
C SER A 41 15.34 -5.68 1.83
N ALA A 42 15.10 -6.01 3.09
CA ALA A 42 15.67 -7.19 3.72
C ALA A 42 15.28 -8.47 2.97
N MET A 43 16.04 -9.53 3.11
CA MET A 43 15.72 -10.85 2.55
C MET A 43 14.35 -11.33 3.07
N SER A 44 13.64 -12.10 2.24
CA SER A 44 12.30 -12.60 2.61
C SER A 44 12.30 -13.32 3.96
N GLY A 45 11.38 -12.91 4.86
CA GLY A 45 11.26 -13.46 6.22
C GLY A 45 12.20 -12.85 7.26
N GLU A 46 13.24 -12.11 6.86
CA GLU A 46 14.24 -11.58 7.78
C GLU A 46 13.66 -10.55 8.75
N THR A 47 12.86 -9.62 8.26
CA THR A 47 12.20 -8.62 9.12
C THR A 47 11.31 -9.30 10.18
N ASN A 48 10.55 -10.33 9.79
CA ASN A 48 9.72 -11.08 10.74
C ASN A 48 10.56 -11.83 11.78
N ARG A 49 11.70 -12.41 11.36
CA ARG A 49 12.65 -13.07 12.27
C ARG A 49 13.21 -12.08 13.30
N LEU A 50 13.60 -10.88 12.85
CA LEU A 50 14.13 -9.83 13.73
C LEU A 50 13.07 -9.31 14.70
N VAL A 51 11.83 -9.13 14.25
CA VAL A 51 10.70 -8.79 15.12
C VAL A 51 10.49 -9.87 16.20
N ALA A 52 10.49 -11.15 15.81
CA ALA A 52 10.33 -12.25 16.75
C ALA A 52 11.44 -12.26 17.81
N LEU A 53 12.71 -12.07 17.41
CA LEU A 53 13.82 -11.96 18.36
C LEU A 53 13.66 -10.81 19.35
N ALA A 54 13.15 -9.65 18.91
CA ALA A 54 12.91 -8.53 19.79
C ALA A 54 11.81 -8.85 20.84
N HIS A 55 10.75 -9.55 20.42
CA HIS A 55 9.68 -9.99 21.33
C HIS A 55 10.12 -11.09 22.29
N GLU A 56 11.13 -11.89 21.95
CA GLU A 56 11.75 -12.83 22.92
C GLU A 56 12.49 -12.09 24.03
N MET A 57 12.97 -10.86 23.79
CA MET A 57 13.66 -10.05 24.80
C MET A 57 12.69 -9.20 25.64
N GLN A 58 11.65 -8.67 25.01
CA GLN A 58 10.65 -7.82 25.67
C GLN A 58 9.25 -8.12 25.09
N GLU A 59 8.23 -8.27 25.92
CA GLU A 59 6.84 -8.43 25.47
C GLU A 59 6.41 -7.23 24.58
N HIS A 60 6.82 -6.03 24.99
CA HIS A 60 6.63 -4.78 24.25
C HIS A 60 8.01 -4.15 23.99
N PRO A 61 8.68 -4.48 22.87
CA PRO A 61 10.00 -3.95 22.57
C PRO A 61 10.01 -2.42 22.51
N ASP A 62 11.06 -1.82 23.08
CA ASP A 62 11.27 -0.38 22.94
C ASP A 62 11.35 -0.01 21.46
N PRO A 63 10.54 0.94 20.96
CA PRO A 63 10.46 1.25 19.54
C PRO A 63 11.77 1.75 18.94
N ARG A 64 12.58 2.48 19.70
CA ARG A 64 13.87 2.98 19.25
C ARG A 64 14.88 1.84 19.06
N GLU A 65 14.93 0.89 20.01
CA GLU A 65 15.83 -0.27 19.93
C GLU A 65 15.33 -1.28 18.88
N LEU A 66 14.02 -1.38 18.70
CA LEU A 66 13.43 -2.19 17.64
C LEU A 66 13.88 -1.69 16.25
N ASP A 67 13.88 -0.38 16.03
CA ASP A 67 14.39 0.22 14.78
C ASP A 67 15.86 -0.14 14.52
N VAL A 68 16.70 -0.14 15.55
CA VAL A 68 18.13 -0.55 15.42
C VAL A 68 18.22 -2.01 14.96
N VAL A 69 17.42 -2.90 15.55
CA VAL A 69 17.43 -4.32 15.19
C VAL A 69 16.91 -4.51 13.76
N LEU A 70 15.77 -3.91 13.42
CA LEU A 70 15.13 -4.08 12.12
C LEU A 70 15.97 -3.55 10.97
N ALA A 71 16.65 -2.41 11.16
CA ALA A 71 17.51 -1.79 10.13
C ALA A 71 18.70 -2.67 9.68
N THR A 72 19.05 -3.70 10.41
CA THR A 72 20.15 -4.61 10.05
C THR A 72 19.84 -5.47 8.84
N GLY A 73 18.57 -5.77 8.59
CA GLY A 73 18.14 -6.65 7.49
C GLY A 73 18.54 -6.13 6.11
N GLU A 74 18.28 -4.86 5.83
CA GLU A 74 18.64 -4.23 4.57
C GLU A 74 20.14 -3.98 4.45
N GLN A 75 20.85 -3.80 5.56
CA GLN A 75 22.32 -3.65 5.55
C GLN A 75 23.00 -4.90 4.99
N VAL A 76 22.52 -6.10 5.34
CA VAL A 76 23.00 -7.35 4.75
C VAL A 76 22.77 -7.36 3.24
N THR A 77 21.56 -7.01 2.80
CA THR A 77 21.17 -7.11 1.40
C THR A 77 21.92 -6.14 0.51
N ILE A 78 22.13 -4.87 0.93
CA ILE A 78 22.90 -3.90 0.13
C ILE A 78 24.35 -4.32 -0.07
N GLY A 79 24.96 -4.89 0.98
CA GLY A 79 26.33 -5.39 0.91
C GLY A 79 26.48 -6.56 -0.06
N LEU A 80 25.58 -7.55 0.04
CA LEU A 80 25.56 -8.70 -0.85
C LEU A 80 25.30 -8.32 -2.32
N LEU A 81 24.40 -7.37 -2.59
CA LEU A 81 24.14 -6.90 -3.94
C LEU A 81 25.34 -6.13 -4.52
N ALA A 82 26.00 -5.30 -3.70
CA ALA A 82 27.23 -4.61 -4.14
C ALA A 82 28.34 -5.59 -4.52
N MET A 83 28.54 -6.65 -3.71
CA MET A 83 29.48 -7.72 -4.02
C MET A 83 29.12 -8.42 -5.33
N ALA A 84 27.83 -8.77 -5.52
CA ALA A 84 27.38 -9.47 -6.73
C ALA A 84 27.55 -8.63 -8.00
N LEU A 85 27.36 -7.31 -7.94
CA LEU A 85 27.60 -6.39 -9.06
C LEU A 85 29.09 -6.29 -9.39
N LYS A 86 29.96 -6.17 -8.38
CA LYS A 86 31.42 -6.11 -8.58
C LYS A 86 31.95 -7.43 -9.14
N ASP A 87 31.41 -8.58 -8.74
CA ASP A 87 31.81 -9.90 -9.26
C ASP A 87 31.55 -10.04 -10.77
N ILE A 88 30.57 -9.31 -11.31
CA ILE A 88 30.27 -9.27 -12.77
C ILE A 88 30.85 -8.02 -13.48
N GLY A 89 31.77 -7.31 -12.83
CA GLY A 89 32.49 -6.18 -13.43
C GLY A 89 31.75 -4.83 -13.42
N VAL A 90 30.67 -4.69 -12.64
CA VAL A 90 29.94 -3.43 -12.50
C VAL A 90 30.37 -2.75 -11.20
N ASP A 91 30.92 -1.53 -11.28
CA ASP A 91 31.23 -0.77 -10.08
C ASP A 91 29.97 -0.32 -9.35
N ALA A 92 29.93 -0.57 -8.05
CA ALA A 92 28.77 -0.34 -7.22
C ALA A 92 29.17 0.07 -5.80
N LYS A 93 28.34 0.91 -5.18
CA LYS A 93 28.54 1.37 -3.81
C LYS A 93 27.25 1.33 -3.02
N SER A 94 27.31 0.70 -1.84
CA SER A 94 26.16 0.54 -0.95
C SER A 94 26.14 1.63 0.11
N TYR A 95 24.92 2.06 0.46
CA TYR A 95 24.62 3.06 1.47
C TYR A 95 23.48 2.61 2.38
N THR A 96 23.64 2.82 3.66
CA THR A 96 22.54 2.78 4.61
C THR A 96 21.69 4.06 4.51
N GLY A 97 20.47 4.04 5.04
CA GLY A 97 19.60 5.21 5.02
C GLY A 97 20.19 6.45 5.67
N TRP A 98 20.96 6.28 6.75
CA TRP A 98 21.62 7.42 7.42
C TRP A 98 22.86 7.94 6.67
N GLN A 99 23.54 7.13 5.87
CA GLN A 99 24.69 7.58 5.07
C GLN A 99 24.28 8.51 3.93
N VAL A 100 23.06 8.35 3.41
CA VAL A 100 22.44 9.26 2.43
C VAL A 100 21.53 10.28 3.12
N ALA A 101 21.67 10.41 4.46
CA ALA A 101 20.88 11.32 5.29
C ALA A 101 19.39 11.35 4.92
N LEU A 102 18.76 10.14 4.78
CA LEU A 102 17.30 10.03 4.71
C LEU A 102 16.76 10.42 6.08
N LYS A 103 16.48 11.73 6.24
CA LYS A 103 16.05 12.30 7.50
C LYS A 103 14.58 12.04 7.74
N THR A 104 14.24 11.70 8.98
CA THR A 104 12.88 11.41 9.40
C THR A 104 12.52 12.16 10.67
N ASP A 105 11.23 12.19 10.97
CA ASP A 105 10.73 12.55 12.30
C ASP A 105 11.17 11.51 13.37
N ILE A 106 10.77 11.74 14.62
CA ILE A 106 11.12 10.90 15.78
C ILE A 106 10.13 9.75 16.03
N SER A 107 9.19 9.51 15.10
CA SER A 107 8.16 8.48 15.24
C SER A 107 8.72 7.09 14.94
N HIS A 108 9.45 6.50 15.87
CA HIS A 108 10.05 5.18 15.69
C HIS A 108 9.05 4.14 15.20
N THR A 109 9.51 3.18 14.38
CA THR A 109 8.75 2.11 13.69
C THR A 109 7.75 2.58 12.63
N LYS A 110 7.41 3.86 12.56
CA LYS A 110 6.46 4.47 11.60
C LYS A 110 6.92 5.86 11.14
N ALA A 111 8.23 6.09 11.10
CA ALA A 111 8.81 7.39 10.82
C ALA A 111 8.39 7.97 9.45
N ARG A 112 8.33 9.28 9.36
CA ARG A 112 8.01 10.02 8.13
C ARG A 112 9.26 10.69 7.58
N ILE A 113 9.48 10.55 6.29
CA ILE A 113 10.61 11.17 5.59
C ILE A 113 10.40 12.68 5.52
N GLU A 114 11.38 13.45 5.97
CA GLU A 114 11.39 14.92 5.93
C GLU A 114 12.27 15.43 4.79
N SER A 115 13.48 14.87 4.62
CA SER A 115 14.42 15.27 3.58
C SER A 115 15.43 14.16 3.28
N ILE A 116 16.11 14.28 2.15
CA ILE A 116 17.19 13.38 1.73
C ILE A 116 18.35 14.25 1.22
N ASP A 117 19.58 13.90 1.59
CA ASP A 117 20.80 14.48 1.02
C ASP A 117 21.27 13.62 -0.15
N ASP A 118 21.26 14.17 -1.35
CA ASP A 118 21.57 13.46 -2.58
C ASP A 118 23.01 13.69 -3.11
N GLU A 119 23.80 14.53 -2.47
CA GLU A 119 25.15 14.91 -2.97
C GLU A 119 26.06 13.71 -3.18
N ARG A 120 26.14 12.80 -2.18
CA ARG A 120 27.01 11.62 -2.26
C ARG A 120 26.58 10.66 -3.36
N MET A 121 25.27 10.48 -3.52
CA MET A 121 24.72 9.60 -4.55
C MET A 121 24.99 10.18 -5.95
N ARG A 122 24.81 11.47 -6.14
CA ARG A 122 25.11 12.14 -7.43
C ARG A 122 26.60 12.06 -7.77
N ALA A 123 27.50 12.21 -6.80
CA ALA A 123 28.93 12.09 -7.02
C ALA A 123 29.30 10.68 -7.53
N ASP A 124 28.81 9.63 -6.89
CA ASP A 124 29.08 8.25 -7.32
C ASP A 124 28.41 7.89 -8.66
N LEU A 125 27.21 8.41 -8.93
CA LEU A 125 26.56 8.25 -10.24
C LEU A 125 27.38 8.93 -11.35
N ALA A 126 27.92 10.12 -11.10
CA ALA A 126 28.79 10.83 -12.05
C ALA A 126 30.09 10.08 -12.35
N GLU A 127 30.60 9.28 -11.40
CA GLU A 127 31.71 8.35 -11.60
C GLU A 127 31.31 7.05 -12.31
N GLY A 128 30.04 6.90 -12.68
CA GLY A 128 29.51 5.73 -13.37
C GLY A 128 29.18 4.53 -12.49
N LYS A 129 29.16 4.69 -11.19
CA LYS A 129 28.83 3.63 -10.23
C LYS A 129 27.33 3.39 -10.15
N VAL A 130 26.92 2.17 -9.86
CA VAL A 130 25.58 1.85 -9.38
C VAL A 130 25.50 2.19 -7.89
N VAL A 131 24.54 3.02 -7.51
CA VAL A 131 24.28 3.38 -6.11
C VAL A 131 23.23 2.43 -5.54
N ILE A 132 23.53 1.78 -4.40
CA ILE A 132 22.62 0.85 -3.72
C ILE A 132 22.26 1.43 -2.36
N VAL A 133 20.98 1.60 -2.08
CA VAL A 133 20.50 2.19 -0.81
C VAL A 133 19.64 1.17 -0.06
N ALA A 134 19.88 1.04 1.24
CA ALA A 134 19.03 0.29 2.13
C ALA A 134 17.67 0.97 2.24
N GLY A 135 16.60 0.28 1.80
CA GLY A 135 15.24 0.75 1.99
C GLY A 135 14.79 0.69 3.44
N PHE A 136 13.56 1.15 3.72
CA PHE A 136 12.88 1.01 5.01
C PHE A 136 13.46 1.84 6.16
N GLN A 137 14.67 2.34 6.10
CA GLN A 137 15.40 2.96 7.19
C GLN A 137 15.84 4.39 6.90
N GLY A 138 16.02 5.19 7.97
CA GLY A 138 16.51 6.56 7.92
C GLY A 138 17.19 6.94 9.24
N ILE A 139 17.33 8.24 9.44
CA ILE A 139 17.88 8.85 10.64
C ILE A 139 16.97 9.96 11.15
N SER A 140 16.60 9.92 12.41
CA SER A 140 15.79 10.97 13.04
C SER A 140 16.60 12.25 13.27
N SER A 141 15.91 13.34 13.56
CA SER A 141 16.55 14.63 13.93
C SER A 141 17.46 14.52 15.16
N GLU A 142 17.27 13.52 16.01
CA GLU A 142 18.08 13.24 17.18
C GLU A 142 19.30 12.35 16.88
N GLY A 143 19.50 11.96 15.61
CA GLY A 143 20.60 11.09 15.19
C GLY A 143 20.36 9.60 15.46
N ASN A 144 19.14 9.20 15.82
CA ASN A 144 18.76 7.80 16.02
C ASN A 144 18.36 7.14 14.71
N ILE A 145 18.65 5.85 14.57
CA ILE A 145 18.10 5.04 13.48
C ILE A 145 16.57 5.01 13.61
N SER A 146 15.89 5.16 12.49
CA SER A 146 14.43 5.10 12.40
C SER A 146 14.00 4.16 11.29
N THR A 147 12.82 3.53 11.42
CA THR A 147 12.22 2.74 10.35
C THR A 147 10.87 3.31 9.92
N LEU A 148 10.54 3.11 8.63
CA LEU A 148 9.39 3.74 7.99
C LEU A 148 8.08 2.94 8.11
N GLY A 149 8.14 1.76 8.74
CA GLY A 149 7.00 0.86 8.83
C GLY A 149 6.71 0.08 7.53
N ARG A 150 5.54 -0.53 7.44
CA ARG A 150 5.16 -1.37 6.28
C ARG A 150 5.25 -0.60 4.97
N GLY A 151 5.81 -1.24 3.93
CA GLY A 151 6.05 -0.62 2.63
C GLY A 151 7.12 0.47 2.64
N GLY A 152 7.91 0.54 3.71
CA GLY A 152 8.96 1.54 3.87
C GLY A 152 10.02 1.51 2.76
N SER A 153 10.35 0.34 2.20
CA SER A 153 11.29 0.26 1.08
C SER A 153 10.72 0.85 -0.22
N ASP A 154 9.41 0.69 -0.49
CA ASP A 154 8.75 1.34 -1.63
C ASP A 154 8.75 2.87 -1.43
N THR A 155 8.42 3.31 -0.22
CA THR A 155 8.45 4.73 0.16
C THR A 155 9.86 5.32 0.05
N SER A 156 10.90 4.59 0.50
CA SER A 156 12.31 5.01 0.33
C SER A 156 12.68 5.17 -1.14
N ALA A 157 12.30 4.22 -2.00
CA ALA A 157 12.62 4.25 -3.42
C ALA A 157 11.99 5.46 -4.12
N VAL A 158 10.72 5.71 -3.85
CA VAL A 158 10.00 6.86 -4.41
C VAL A 158 10.57 8.18 -3.88
N ALA A 159 10.92 8.26 -2.59
CA ALA A 159 11.53 9.45 -2.00
C ALA A 159 12.92 9.74 -2.59
N LEU A 160 13.74 8.70 -2.83
CA LEU A 160 15.01 8.83 -3.51
C LEU A 160 14.83 9.26 -4.97
N ALA A 161 13.85 8.69 -5.67
CA ALA A 161 13.52 9.11 -7.04
C ALA A 161 13.11 10.58 -7.11
N ALA A 162 12.32 11.05 -6.15
CA ALA A 162 11.93 12.45 -6.04
C ALA A 162 13.14 13.38 -5.76
N ALA A 163 13.98 13.03 -4.78
CA ALA A 163 15.16 13.81 -4.41
C ALA A 163 16.16 13.91 -5.56
N LEU A 164 16.41 12.81 -6.22
CA LEU A 164 17.33 12.71 -7.36
C LEU A 164 16.74 13.26 -8.66
N LYS A 165 15.44 13.55 -8.71
CA LYS A 165 14.69 13.89 -9.94
C LYS A 165 14.87 12.82 -11.01
N ALA A 166 14.70 11.56 -10.62
CA ALA A 166 14.81 10.43 -11.52
C ALA A 166 13.71 10.46 -12.58
N ASP A 167 14.02 9.95 -13.78
CA ASP A 167 13.08 9.87 -14.87
C ASP A 167 11.96 8.86 -14.62
N GLU A 168 12.26 7.76 -13.89
CA GLU A 168 11.30 6.73 -13.52
C GLU A 168 11.75 6.00 -12.23
N CYS A 169 10.77 5.61 -11.40
CA CYS A 169 10.94 4.68 -10.30
C CYS A 169 10.27 3.34 -10.66
N GLN A 170 11.05 2.29 -10.71
CA GLN A 170 10.61 0.94 -11.09
C GLN A 170 10.53 0.04 -9.87
N ILE A 171 9.33 -0.41 -9.52
CA ILE A 171 9.07 -1.33 -8.42
C ILE A 171 9.03 -2.75 -8.94
N TYR A 172 10.04 -3.53 -8.65
CA TYR A 172 10.13 -4.95 -8.99
C TYR A 172 9.56 -5.79 -7.85
N THR A 173 8.53 -6.57 -8.18
CA THR A 173 7.78 -7.41 -7.25
C THR A 173 7.56 -8.82 -7.82
N ASP A 174 6.78 -9.67 -7.16
CA ASP A 174 6.45 -11.03 -7.59
C ASP A 174 5.33 -11.10 -8.64
N VAL A 175 4.69 -9.97 -8.95
CA VAL A 175 3.72 -9.83 -10.05
C VAL A 175 4.29 -8.96 -11.16
N ASP A 176 3.75 -9.10 -12.37
CA ASP A 176 4.25 -8.41 -13.58
C ASP A 176 3.51 -7.09 -13.87
N GLY A 177 2.68 -6.61 -12.94
CA GLY A 177 1.95 -5.35 -13.06
C GLY A 177 0.75 -5.27 -12.16
N VAL A 178 -0.10 -4.26 -12.40
CA VAL A 178 -1.38 -4.06 -11.73
C VAL A 178 -2.47 -4.66 -12.61
N TYR A 179 -3.38 -5.42 -12.01
CA TYR A 179 -4.45 -6.13 -12.70
C TYR A 179 -5.82 -5.50 -12.43
N THR A 180 -6.76 -5.72 -13.32
CA THR A 180 -8.16 -5.28 -13.19
C THR A 180 -8.86 -5.88 -11.96
N THR A 181 -8.35 -7.01 -11.45
CA THR A 181 -8.62 -7.59 -10.12
C THR A 181 -7.53 -8.64 -9.83
N ASP A 182 -7.60 -9.33 -8.68
CA ASP A 182 -6.66 -10.40 -8.36
C ASP A 182 -6.83 -11.61 -9.30
N PRO A 183 -5.83 -11.95 -10.14
CA PRO A 183 -5.92 -13.06 -11.09
C PRO A 183 -6.05 -14.44 -10.43
N ARG A 184 -5.75 -14.55 -9.13
CA ARG A 184 -5.97 -15.80 -8.35
C ARG A 184 -7.44 -16.03 -8.05
N VAL A 185 -8.26 -14.95 -8.05
CA VAL A 185 -9.71 -14.99 -7.82
C VAL A 185 -10.47 -15.00 -9.14
N VAL A 186 -10.00 -14.22 -10.11
CA VAL A 186 -10.58 -14.09 -11.46
C VAL A 186 -9.49 -14.34 -12.50
N PRO A 187 -9.39 -15.57 -13.05
CA PRO A 187 -8.35 -15.90 -14.04
C PRO A 187 -8.37 -15.03 -15.29
N GLU A 188 -9.51 -14.46 -15.63
CA GLU A 188 -9.71 -13.54 -16.76
C GLU A 188 -9.25 -12.11 -16.46
N ALA A 189 -8.73 -11.84 -15.25
CA ALA A 189 -8.21 -10.52 -14.91
C ALA A 189 -7.07 -10.13 -15.85
N ARG A 190 -7.14 -8.92 -16.39
CA ARG A 190 -6.18 -8.40 -17.36
C ARG A 190 -5.17 -7.48 -16.66
N ARG A 191 -3.89 -7.60 -17.04
CA ARG A 191 -2.90 -6.60 -16.63
C ARG A 191 -3.20 -5.28 -17.32
N MET A 192 -3.12 -4.18 -16.60
CA MET A 192 -3.25 -2.83 -17.13
C MET A 192 -1.88 -2.33 -17.61
N ASP A 193 -1.81 -1.75 -18.80
CA ASP A 193 -0.56 -1.14 -19.31
C ASP A 193 -0.30 0.19 -18.60
N THR A 194 -1.38 0.95 -18.35
CA THR A 194 -1.35 2.22 -17.62
C THR A 194 -2.47 2.28 -16.61
N ILE A 195 -2.25 3.02 -15.53
CA ILE A 195 -3.25 3.38 -14.53
C ILE A 195 -2.92 4.77 -13.99
N THR A 196 -3.92 5.56 -13.65
CA THR A 196 -3.69 6.88 -13.05
C THR A 196 -3.33 6.77 -11.57
N PHE A 197 -2.65 7.79 -11.04
CA PHE A 197 -2.34 7.85 -9.60
C PHE A 197 -3.59 7.81 -8.74
N GLU A 198 -4.66 8.49 -9.14
CA GLU A 198 -5.92 8.51 -8.40
C GLU A 198 -6.52 7.10 -8.28
N GLU A 199 -6.61 6.36 -9.39
CA GLU A 199 -7.11 4.99 -9.40
C GLU A 199 -6.18 4.04 -8.62
N MET A 200 -4.85 4.19 -8.76
CA MET A 200 -3.89 3.35 -8.06
C MET A 200 -3.95 3.55 -6.53
N ILE A 201 -4.10 4.79 -6.05
CA ILE A 201 -4.30 5.09 -4.63
C ILE A 201 -5.54 4.39 -4.11
N GLU A 202 -6.66 4.47 -4.84
CA GLU A 202 -7.89 3.79 -4.44
C GLU A 202 -7.72 2.27 -4.45
N LEU A 203 -7.15 1.67 -5.50
CA LEU A 203 -6.90 0.22 -5.53
C LEU A 203 -5.96 -0.23 -4.40
N ALA A 204 -4.92 0.54 -4.10
CA ALA A 204 -4.00 0.24 -3.02
C ALA A 204 -4.68 0.32 -1.64
N SER A 205 -5.58 1.28 -1.44
CA SER A 205 -6.37 1.43 -0.21
C SER A 205 -7.41 0.32 -0.02
N LEU A 206 -7.84 -0.29 -1.10
CA LEU A 206 -8.92 -1.28 -1.15
C LEU A 206 -8.42 -2.74 -1.18
N GLY A 207 -7.14 -2.99 -0.89
CA GLY A 207 -6.59 -4.33 -0.74
C GLY A 207 -5.76 -4.85 -1.92
N SER A 208 -5.54 -4.06 -2.97
CA SER A 208 -4.53 -4.37 -3.98
C SER A 208 -3.14 -4.29 -3.34
N LYS A 209 -2.55 -5.46 -3.04
CA LYS A 209 -1.27 -5.56 -2.30
C LYS A 209 -0.03 -5.32 -3.17
N VAL A 210 -0.19 -4.84 -4.40
CA VAL A 210 0.91 -4.65 -5.36
C VAL A 210 1.82 -3.50 -4.93
N LEU A 211 1.23 -2.38 -4.51
CA LEU A 211 1.94 -1.21 -3.99
C LEU A 211 1.37 -0.78 -2.65
N GLN A 212 2.22 -0.21 -1.81
CA GLN A 212 1.79 0.42 -0.57
C GLN A 212 1.20 1.81 -0.85
N ILE A 213 0.02 2.11 -0.27
CA ILE A 213 -0.68 3.37 -0.48
C ILE A 213 0.23 4.59 -0.25
N ARG A 214 1.01 4.58 0.84
CA ARG A 214 1.92 5.66 1.19
C ARG A 214 2.97 5.94 0.11
N SER A 215 3.50 4.91 -0.57
CA SER A 215 4.45 5.10 -1.67
C SER A 215 3.79 5.69 -2.90
N VAL A 216 2.55 5.32 -3.20
CA VAL A 216 1.77 5.88 -4.32
C VAL A 216 1.41 7.34 -4.05
N GLU A 217 0.94 7.67 -2.83
CA GLU A 217 0.67 9.05 -2.41
C GLU A 217 1.92 9.93 -2.52
N PHE A 218 3.07 9.41 -2.07
CA PHE A 218 4.34 10.12 -2.14
C PHE A 218 4.76 10.36 -3.59
N ALA A 219 4.65 9.34 -4.46
CA ALA A 219 4.92 9.45 -5.88
C ALA A 219 3.99 10.48 -6.55
N GLY A 220 2.70 10.47 -6.21
CA GLY A 220 1.72 11.43 -6.67
C GLY A 220 2.08 12.87 -6.28
N LYS A 221 2.42 13.08 -4.99
CA LYS A 221 2.79 14.40 -4.46
C LYS A 221 4.03 15.00 -5.14
N TYR A 222 5.05 14.18 -5.39
CA TYR A 222 6.34 14.63 -5.95
C TYR A 222 6.45 14.41 -7.46
N LYS A 223 5.38 13.97 -8.12
CA LYS A 223 5.29 13.74 -9.56
C LYS A 223 6.35 12.76 -10.09
N VAL A 224 6.61 11.69 -9.33
CA VAL A 224 7.51 10.61 -9.73
C VAL A 224 6.76 9.63 -10.62
N ARG A 225 7.23 9.39 -11.83
CA ARG A 225 6.70 8.30 -12.69
C ARG A 225 7.03 6.97 -12.04
N LEU A 226 6.01 6.14 -11.84
CA LEU A 226 6.13 4.89 -11.13
C LEU A 226 5.73 3.73 -12.06
N ARG A 227 6.56 2.68 -12.11
CA ARG A 227 6.26 1.49 -12.91
C ARG A 227 6.37 0.24 -12.06
N VAL A 228 5.40 -0.67 -12.20
CA VAL A 228 5.41 -1.99 -11.56
C VAL A 228 5.86 -3.03 -12.57
N LEU A 229 6.85 -3.84 -12.18
CA LEU A 229 7.49 -4.84 -13.02
C LEU A 229 7.70 -6.16 -12.26
N SER A 230 7.76 -7.27 -12.98
CA SER A 230 8.14 -8.56 -12.37
C SER A 230 9.63 -8.64 -12.08
N SER A 231 9.97 -9.08 -10.86
CA SER A 231 11.35 -9.47 -10.53
C SER A 231 11.69 -10.90 -10.96
N LEU A 232 10.66 -11.71 -11.29
CA LEU A 232 10.80 -13.14 -11.59
C LEU A 232 10.88 -13.43 -13.09
N GLN A 233 10.34 -12.54 -13.91
CA GLN A 233 10.34 -12.66 -15.37
C GLN A 233 11.27 -11.61 -15.99
N GLU A 234 11.96 -11.97 -17.05
CA GLU A 234 12.74 -11.02 -17.85
C GLU A 234 11.86 -10.45 -18.99
N GLY A 235 11.96 -9.13 -19.16
CA GLY A 235 11.16 -8.41 -20.17
C GLY A 235 9.74 -8.06 -19.66
N GLY A 236 8.97 -7.44 -20.56
CA GLY A 236 7.63 -6.93 -20.29
C GLY A 236 7.65 -5.48 -19.82
N ASP A 237 6.59 -4.74 -20.22
CA ASP A 237 6.48 -3.29 -19.98
C ASP A 237 5.87 -2.97 -18.62
N GLY A 238 5.34 -3.99 -17.92
CA GLY A 238 4.70 -3.83 -16.63
C GLY A 238 3.46 -2.94 -16.67
N THR A 239 3.17 -2.25 -15.57
CA THR A 239 2.13 -1.22 -15.48
C THR A 239 2.75 0.12 -15.13
N LEU A 240 2.53 1.13 -15.95
CA LEU A 240 2.92 2.51 -15.68
C LEU A 240 1.83 3.22 -14.87
N ILE A 241 2.21 3.80 -13.73
CA ILE A 241 1.34 4.70 -12.97
C ILE A 241 1.69 6.13 -13.39
N THR A 242 0.72 6.86 -13.92
CA THR A 242 0.94 8.14 -14.57
C THR A 242 -0.09 9.20 -14.14
N PHE A 243 0.25 10.47 -14.39
CA PHE A 243 -0.68 11.59 -14.26
C PHE A 243 -1.40 11.88 -15.58
N GLU A 244 -0.85 11.36 -16.69
CA GLU A 244 -1.41 11.57 -18.01
C GLU A 244 -2.69 10.76 -18.12
N GLU A 245 -3.73 11.43 -18.49
CA GLU A 245 -4.95 10.78 -18.93
C GLU A 245 -4.71 10.27 -20.35
N ASP A 246 -4.97 8.98 -20.61
CA ASP A 246 -5.00 8.48 -21.98
C ASP A 246 -5.98 9.33 -22.80
N ASP A 247 -5.54 9.82 -23.96
CA ASP A 247 -6.35 10.64 -24.89
C ASP A 247 -7.54 9.87 -25.54
N ASN A 248 -7.83 8.66 -25.07
CA ASN A 248 -9.01 7.91 -25.50
C ASN A 248 -10.28 8.61 -25.07
N MET A 249 -11.06 9.07 -26.04
CA MET A 249 -12.24 9.94 -25.87
C MET A 249 -13.37 9.35 -25.00
N GLU A 250 -13.41 8.04 -24.77
CA GLU A 250 -14.37 7.41 -23.85
C GLU A 250 -13.66 6.37 -22.97
N ARG A 251 -13.55 6.67 -21.68
CA ARG A 251 -12.99 5.75 -20.69
C ARG A 251 -14.01 4.73 -20.25
N ALA A 252 -13.55 3.52 -19.94
CA ALA A 252 -14.37 2.57 -19.21
C ALA A 252 -14.82 3.20 -17.88
N ALA A 253 -16.12 3.03 -17.57
CA ALA A 253 -16.67 3.57 -16.33
C ALA A 253 -15.98 3.00 -15.08
N VAL A 254 -15.52 1.75 -15.16
CA VAL A 254 -14.82 1.01 -14.11
C VAL A 254 -13.53 0.47 -14.69
N THR A 255 -12.40 0.68 -13.99
CA THR A 255 -11.06 0.24 -14.35
C THR A 255 -10.69 -1.06 -13.65
N GLY A 256 -11.19 -1.28 -12.43
CA GLY A 256 -10.87 -2.48 -11.65
C GLY A 256 -11.84 -2.76 -10.52
N ILE A 257 -11.79 -4.02 -10.04
CA ILE A 257 -12.52 -4.49 -8.87
C ILE A 257 -11.49 -4.88 -7.81
N ALA A 258 -11.57 -4.24 -6.64
CA ALA A 258 -10.75 -4.57 -5.49
C ALA A 258 -11.60 -5.16 -4.37
N PHE A 259 -10.99 -5.95 -3.48
CA PHE A 259 -11.65 -6.48 -2.30
C PHE A 259 -10.72 -6.47 -1.09
N ASP A 260 -11.31 -6.29 0.09
CA ASP A 260 -10.60 -6.35 1.35
C ASP A 260 -11.34 -7.27 2.35
N LYS A 261 -10.64 -8.32 2.79
CA LYS A 261 -11.14 -9.29 3.81
C LYS A 261 -10.88 -8.81 5.24
N ASN A 262 -10.02 -7.82 5.43
CA ASN A 262 -9.64 -7.33 6.75
C ASN A 262 -10.62 -6.27 7.25
N GLN A 263 -11.91 -6.58 7.19
CA GLN A 263 -12.99 -5.69 7.59
C GLN A 263 -13.84 -6.34 8.67
N ALA A 264 -14.26 -5.54 9.63
CA ALA A 264 -15.30 -5.86 10.59
C ALA A 264 -16.23 -4.67 10.75
N ARG A 265 -17.55 -4.93 10.76
CA ARG A 265 -18.56 -3.91 10.93
C ARG A 265 -18.90 -3.74 12.42
N ILE A 266 -19.01 -2.50 12.84
CA ILE A 266 -19.50 -2.10 14.17
C ILE A 266 -20.79 -1.30 13.98
N ASN A 267 -21.79 -1.56 14.81
CA ASN A 267 -23.03 -0.79 14.86
C ASN A 267 -23.24 -0.24 16.29
N VAL A 268 -23.50 1.05 16.37
CA VAL A 268 -23.90 1.75 17.58
C VAL A 268 -25.30 2.31 17.34
N ARG A 269 -26.32 1.72 17.96
CA ARG A 269 -27.72 1.96 17.63
C ARG A 269 -28.46 2.74 18.71
N GLY A 270 -29.47 3.50 18.28
CA GLY A 270 -30.35 4.24 19.16
C GLY A 270 -29.61 5.31 19.98
N VAL A 271 -28.62 5.95 19.37
CA VAL A 271 -27.84 7.02 20.02
C VAL A 271 -28.63 8.33 19.92
N PRO A 272 -28.64 9.19 20.98
CA PRO A 272 -29.30 10.48 20.89
C PRO A 272 -28.77 11.34 19.73
N ASP A 273 -29.67 11.84 18.87
CA ASP A 273 -29.29 12.70 17.75
C ASP A 273 -29.01 14.12 18.25
N LYS A 274 -27.74 14.33 18.64
CA LYS A 274 -27.25 15.60 19.15
C LYS A 274 -25.85 15.89 18.68
N PRO A 275 -25.44 17.17 18.55
CA PRO A 275 -24.09 17.55 18.19
C PRO A 275 -23.04 16.90 19.11
N GLY A 276 -21.98 16.34 18.50
CA GLY A 276 -20.85 15.75 19.21
C GLY A 276 -20.92 14.24 19.42
N VAL A 277 -22.05 13.57 19.14
CA VAL A 277 -22.18 12.12 19.32
C VAL A 277 -21.20 11.31 18.47
N ALA A 278 -21.01 11.69 17.20
CA ALA A 278 -20.03 11.05 16.32
C ALA A 278 -18.59 11.14 16.90
N TYR A 279 -18.24 12.28 17.49
CA TYR A 279 -16.95 12.45 18.17
C TYR A 279 -16.83 11.56 19.43
N GLN A 280 -17.90 11.42 20.20
CA GLN A 280 -17.89 10.54 21.39
C GLN A 280 -17.66 9.08 21.02
N ILE A 281 -18.19 8.63 19.89
CA ILE A 281 -18.01 7.26 19.36
C ILE A 281 -16.61 7.11 18.76
N LEU A 282 -16.30 7.89 17.73
CA LEU A 282 -15.06 7.73 16.97
C LEU A 282 -13.82 8.23 17.69
N GLY A 283 -13.95 9.23 18.57
CA GLY A 283 -12.84 9.72 19.39
C GLY A 283 -12.29 8.61 20.30
N ALA A 284 -13.16 7.81 20.90
CA ALA A 284 -12.75 6.67 21.71
C ALA A 284 -11.97 5.60 20.91
N VAL A 285 -12.38 5.39 19.68
CA VAL A 285 -11.70 4.44 18.75
C VAL A 285 -10.37 5.01 18.29
N ALA A 286 -10.33 6.30 17.99
CA ALA A 286 -9.11 7.01 17.58
C ALA A 286 -8.06 7.08 18.70
N ASP A 287 -8.49 7.32 19.95
CA ASP A 287 -7.61 7.33 21.14
C ASP A 287 -6.91 5.97 21.34
N ALA A 288 -7.57 4.88 20.90
CA ALA A 288 -7.00 3.53 20.90
C ALA A 288 -6.13 3.23 19.66
N ASN A 289 -5.90 4.23 18.80
CA ASN A 289 -5.14 4.10 17.54
C ASN A 289 -5.72 3.04 16.59
N ILE A 290 -7.05 2.91 16.55
CA ILE A 290 -7.79 2.04 15.64
C ILE A 290 -8.22 2.84 14.43
N GLU A 291 -7.92 2.31 13.24
CA GLU A 291 -8.32 2.90 11.97
C GLU A 291 -9.81 2.62 11.68
N VAL A 292 -10.51 3.64 11.16
CA VAL A 292 -11.90 3.54 10.74
C VAL A 292 -12.00 3.85 9.25
N ASP A 293 -12.73 3.01 8.50
CA ASP A 293 -12.84 3.16 7.03
C ASP A 293 -14.24 3.64 6.61
N MET A 294 -15.21 2.74 6.40
CA MET A 294 -16.57 3.14 6.03
C MET A 294 -17.31 3.70 7.25
N ILE A 295 -17.94 4.86 7.12
CA ILE A 295 -18.74 5.48 8.18
C ILE A 295 -20.11 5.84 7.61
N ILE A 296 -21.18 5.35 8.26
CA ILE A 296 -22.57 5.64 7.88
C ILE A 296 -23.34 6.05 9.13
N GLN A 297 -23.95 7.23 9.08
CA GLN A 297 -24.87 7.70 10.10
C GLN A 297 -26.26 7.87 9.47
N ASN A 298 -27.26 7.25 10.05
CA ASN A 298 -28.64 7.37 9.63
C ASN A 298 -29.47 8.05 10.72
N VAL A 299 -30.16 9.12 10.36
CA VAL A 299 -31.15 9.75 11.26
C VAL A 299 -32.29 8.77 11.46
N GLY A 300 -32.48 8.35 12.71
CA GLY A 300 -33.56 7.46 13.12
C GLY A 300 -34.86 8.20 13.38
N SER A 301 -35.85 7.49 13.89
CA SER A 301 -37.09 8.06 14.41
C SER A 301 -36.88 8.54 15.87
N GLU A 302 -37.70 9.49 16.30
CA GLU A 302 -37.79 9.93 17.71
C GLU A 302 -36.51 10.57 18.31
N GLY A 303 -35.73 11.27 17.47
CA GLY A 303 -34.51 11.99 17.94
C GLY A 303 -33.34 11.07 18.27
N THR A 304 -33.30 9.89 17.68
CA THR A 304 -32.18 8.97 17.74
C THR A 304 -31.48 8.84 16.39
N THR A 305 -30.24 8.34 16.39
CA THR A 305 -29.46 8.03 15.20
C THR A 305 -28.80 6.67 15.35
N ASP A 306 -28.65 5.96 14.26
CA ASP A 306 -27.82 4.76 14.17
C ASP A 306 -26.50 5.09 13.48
N PHE A 307 -25.41 4.57 14.04
CA PHE A 307 -24.06 4.81 13.58
C PHE A 307 -23.41 3.46 13.26
N SER A 308 -22.99 3.28 12.02
CA SER A 308 -22.29 2.07 11.58
C SER A 308 -20.96 2.44 10.95
N PHE A 309 -19.90 1.68 11.26
CA PHE A 309 -18.60 1.90 10.67
C PHE A 309 -17.82 0.59 10.57
N THR A 310 -16.73 0.59 9.82
CA THR A 310 -15.85 -0.58 9.71
C THR A 310 -14.47 -0.27 10.30
N VAL A 311 -13.87 -1.32 10.88
CA VAL A 311 -12.51 -1.34 11.42
C VAL A 311 -11.76 -2.55 10.88
N PRO A 312 -10.41 -2.61 10.96
CA PRO A 312 -9.67 -3.84 10.71
C PRO A 312 -10.19 -4.99 11.59
N ARG A 313 -10.32 -6.19 11.02
CA ARG A 313 -10.81 -7.37 11.74
C ARG A 313 -10.00 -7.68 13.01
N SER A 314 -8.69 -7.41 13.00
CA SER A 314 -7.82 -7.56 14.17
C SER A 314 -8.27 -6.72 15.36
N ASP A 315 -8.89 -5.58 15.09
CA ASP A 315 -9.23 -4.58 16.09
C ASP A 315 -10.70 -4.68 16.53
N TYR A 316 -11.45 -5.62 15.94
CA TYR A 316 -12.89 -5.83 16.20
C TYR A 316 -13.23 -5.98 17.69
N LYS A 317 -12.57 -6.93 18.35
CA LYS A 317 -12.85 -7.22 19.78
C LYS A 317 -12.56 -6.02 20.65
N GLN A 318 -11.39 -5.40 20.48
CA GLN A 318 -10.98 -4.21 21.21
C GLN A 318 -11.97 -3.05 20.99
N THR A 319 -12.42 -2.84 19.75
CA THR A 319 -13.39 -1.79 19.42
C THR A 319 -14.73 -2.01 20.12
N ILE A 320 -15.25 -3.24 20.11
CA ILE A 320 -16.49 -3.59 20.79
C ILE A 320 -16.34 -3.35 22.31
N GLU A 321 -15.26 -3.78 22.93
CA GLU A 321 -15.01 -3.59 24.38
C GLU A 321 -14.94 -2.10 24.75
N ILE A 322 -14.22 -1.28 23.99
CA ILE A 322 -14.11 0.17 24.21
C ILE A 322 -15.48 0.83 24.15
N LEU A 323 -16.29 0.49 23.16
CA LEU A 323 -17.60 1.10 22.99
C LEU A 323 -18.60 0.62 24.04
N GLN A 324 -18.61 -0.66 24.40
CA GLN A 324 -19.48 -1.20 25.45
C GLN A 324 -19.18 -0.57 26.82
N GLN A 325 -17.92 -0.32 27.15
CA GLN A 325 -17.55 0.40 28.39
C GLN A 325 -18.08 1.85 28.42
N ARG A 326 -18.33 2.43 27.26
CA ARG A 326 -18.84 3.80 27.12
C ARG A 326 -20.31 3.88 26.70
N GLN A 327 -21.00 2.74 26.61
CA GLN A 327 -22.37 2.64 26.11
C GLN A 327 -23.32 3.64 26.80
N ASP A 328 -23.31 3.70 28.12
CA ASP A 328 -24.15 4.60 28.89
C ASP A 328 -23.80 6.08 28.66
N SER A 329 -22.51 6.42 28.55
CA SER A 329 -22.05 7.80 28.31
C SER A 329 -22.37 8.28 26.89
N ILE A 330 -22.32 7.39 25.92
CA ILE A 330 -22.73 7.63 24.53
C ILE A 330 -24.26 7.71 24.44
N GLY A 331 -24.96 7.01 25.35
CA GLY A 331 -26.41 6.86 25.33
C GLY A 331 -26.90 5.87 24.28
N ALA A 332 -26.07 4.91 23.90
CA ALA A 332 -26.41 3.90 22.91
C ALA A 332 -27.36 2.85 23.51
N ALA A 333 -28.45 2.57 22.82
CA ALA A 333 -29.35 1.50 23.23
C ALA A 333 -28.72 0.12 23.05
N TYR A 334 -27.92 -0.04 21.97
CA TYR A 334 -27.34 -1.33 21.62
C TYR A 334 -26.04 -1.17 20.82
N ILE A 335 -25.05 -2.01 21.10
CA ILE A 335 -23.77 -2.07 20.35
C ILE A 335 -23.56 -3.51 19.92
N ASP A 336 -23.43 -3.72 18.61
CA ASP A 336 -23.14 -5.01 18.00
C ASP A 336 -22.10 -4.89 16.90
N GLY A 337 -21.73 -6.01 16.30
CA GLY A 337 -20.85 -6.02 15.15
C GLY A 337 -20.79 -7.39 14.47
N ASP A 338 -20.07 -7.43 13.37
CA ASP A 338 -19.87 -8.61 12.53
C ASP A 338 -18.45 -8.58 11.94
N ASP A 339 -17.64 -9.58 12.25
CA ASP A 339 -16.29 -9.76 11.74
C ASP A 339 -16.18 -10.76 10.58
N THR A 340 -17.33 -11.22 10.06
CA THR A 340 -17.44 -12.13 8.93
C THR A 340 -17.83 -11.42 7.63
N VAL A 341 -17.43 -10.16 7.49
CA VAL A 341 -17.72 -9.30 6.34
C VAL A 341 -16.47 -9.02 5.52
N CYS A 342 -16.69 -8.65 4.26
CA CYS A 342 -15.65 -8.11 3.39
C CYS A 342 -16.15 -6.92 2.60
N LYS A 343 -15.22 -6.06 2.20
CA LYS A 343 -15.49 -4.92 1.32
C LYS A 343 -15.13 -5.29 -0.11
N VAL A 344 -16.05 -5.07 -1.06
CA VAL A 344 -15.80 -5.18 -2.50
C VAL A 344 -16.06 -3.82 -3.14
N SER A 345 -15.15 -3.36 -3.98
CA SER A 345 -15.16 -2.02 -4.54
C SER A 345 -14.91 -2.03 -6.03
N ALA A 346 -15.71 -1.29 -6.77
CA ALA A 346 -15.43 -0.92 -8.15
C ALA A 346 -14.72 0.45 -8.16
N VAL A 347 -13.65 0.57 -8.92
CA VAL A 347 -12.82 1.78 -9.04
C VAL A 347 -12.74 2.19 -10.51
N GLY A 348 -12.82 3.46 -10.80
CA GLY A 348 -12.60 4.01 -12.14
C GLY A 348 -12.94 5.49 -12.25
N LEU A 349 -12.07 6.27 -12.88
CA LEU A 349 -12.26 7.70 -13.12
C LEU A 349 -13.50 7.97 -14.00
N GLY A 350 -13.86 7.04 -14.89
CA GLY A 350 -15.03 7.17 -15.73
C GLY A 350 -16.37 7.23 -14.95
N MET A 351 -16.41 6.80 -13.70
CA MET A 351 -17.61 6.89 -12.87
C MET A 351 -18.12 8.32 -12.67
N ARG A 352 -17.25 9.32 -12.71
CA ARG A 352 -17.60 10.76 -12.62
C ARG A 352 -18.61 11.18 -13.70
N SER A 353 -18.52 10.60 -14.89
CA SER A 353 -19.35 10.96 -16.06
C SER A 353 -20.40 9.90 -16.43
N HIS A 354 -20.36 8.73 -15.80
CA HIS A 354 -21.26 7.62 -16.15
C HIS A 354 -22.35 7.40 -15.11
N VAL A 355 -23.59 7.64 -15.51
CA VAL A 355 -24.79 7.35 -14.69
C VAL A 355 -25.04 5.84 -14.65
N GLY A 356 -25.44 5.31 -13.50
CA GLY A 356 -25.94 3.95 -13.39
C GLY A 356 -24.90 2.90 -12.99
N VAL A 357 -23.63 3.26 -12.74
CA VAL A 357 -22.61 2.31 -12.26
C VAL A 357 -23.04 1.64 -10.95
N ALA A 358 -23.49 2.41 -9.96
CA ALA A 358 -23.98 1.86 -8.69
C ALA A 358 -25.19 0.93 -8.90
N ALA A 359 -26.16 1.35 -9.74
CA ALA A 359 -27.32 0.52 -10.05
C ALA A 359 -26.93 -0.81 -10.72
N LYS A 360 -25.92 -0.80 -11.59
CA LYS A 360 -25.39 -2.00 -12.23
C LYS A 360 -24.74 -2.93 -11.20
N ILE A 361 -23.94 -2.40 -10.26
CA ILE A 361 -23.34 -3.16 -9.16
C ILE A 361 -24.45 -3.83 -8.33
N PHE A 362 -25.44 -3.05 -7.88
CA PHE A 362 -26.49 -3.57 -7.00
C PHE A 362 -27.34 -4.62 -7.69
N ARG A 363 -27.70 -4.42 -8.97
CA ARG A 363 -28.44 -5.41 -9.76
C ARG A 363 -27.63 -6.71 -9.92
N THR A 364 -26.34 -6.61 -10.28
CA THR A 364 -25.49 -7.78 -10.48
C THR A 364 -25.39 -8.60 -9.20
N LEU A 365 -25.22 -7.96 -8.03
CA LEU A 365 -25.16 -8.66 -6.74
C LEU A 365 -26.52 -9.26 -6.35
N ALA A 366 -27.62 -8.56 -6.62
CA ALA A 366 -28.96 -9.05 -6.34
C ALA A 366 -29.34 -10.28 -7.17
N GLU A 367 -28.95 -10.32 -8.46
CA GLU A 367 -29.15 -11.47 -9.35
C GLU A 367 -28.44 -12.74 -8.84
N GLU A 368 -27.33 -12.58 -8.11
CA GLU A 368 -26.58 -13.68 -7.47
C GLU A 368 -27.02 -13.95 -6.02
N GLY A 369 -28.04 -13.27 -5.53
CA GLY A 369 -28.55 -13.44 -4.16
C GLY A 369 -27.61 -12.90 -3.08
N ILE A 370 -26.71 -11.97 -3.42
CA ILE A 370 -25.74 -11.37 -2.50
C ILE A 370 -26.36 -10.13 -1.86
N ASN A 371 -26.55 -10.18 -0.53
CA ASN A 371 -27.09 -9.05 0.22
C ASN A 371 -25.98 -8.02 0.53
N ILE A 372 -26.29 -6.74 0.35
CA ILE A 372 -25.43 -5.60 0.65
C ILE A 372 -25.76 -5.10 2.05
N GLN A 373 -24.73 -4.99 2.91
CA GLN A 373 -24.89 -4.57 4.30
C GLN A 373 -24.57 -3.09 4.51
N MET A 374 -23.60 -2.54 3.77
CA MET A 374 -23.26 -1.12 3.77
C MET A 374 -22.83 -0.70 2.36
N ILE A 375 -22.99 0.58 2.06
CA ILE A 375 -22.58 1.20 0.79
C ILE A 375 -21.79 2.46 1.12
N SER A 376 -20.68 2.67 0.43
CA SER A 376 -19.93 3.92 0.44
C SER A 376 -19.55 4.29 -0.98
N THR A 377 -19.66 5.56 -1.32
CA THR A 377 -19.34 6.06 -2.66
C THR A 377 -18.43 7.26 -2.60
N SER A 378 -17.55 7.39 -3.59
CA SER A 378 -16.82 8.60 -3.89
C SER A 378 -16.97 8.91 -5.38
N GLU A 379 -16.27 9.92 -5.88
CA GLU A 379 -16.31 10.27 -7.31
C GLU A 379 -15.78 9.15 -8.22
N ILE A 380 -14.87 8.32 -7.73
CA ILE A 380 -14.15 7.30 -8.52
C ILE A 380 -14.26 5.90 -7.93
N LYS A 381 -15.10 5.68 -6.90
CA LYS A 381 -15.35 4.35 -6.36
C LYS A 381 -16.76 4.16 -5.84
N VAL A 382 -17.21 2.93 -5.94
CA VAL A 382 -18.40 2.42 -5.23
C VAL A 382 -17.99 1.19 -4.45
N SER A 383 -18.12 1.24 -3.13
CA SER A 383 -17.79 0.15 -2.22
C SER A 383 -19.04 -0.42 -1.59
N VAL A 384 -19.10 -1.74 -1.50
CA VAL A 384 -20.15 -2.48 -0.80
C VAL A 384 -19.54 -3.39 0.24
N LEU A 385 -20.18 -3.46 1.41
CA LEU A 385 -19.86 -4.44 2.44
C LEU A 385 -20.83 -5.60 2.30
N ILE A 386 -20.31 -6.81 2.21
CA ILE A 386 -21.07 -8.05 2.03
C ILE A 386 -20.55 -9.13 2.99
N ASP A 387 -21.27 -10.23 3.13
CA ASP A 387 -20.80 -11.42 3.83
C ASP A 387 -19.55 -11.99 3.12
N GLU A 388 -18.49 -12.29 3.87
CA GLU A 388 -17.19 -12.72 3.35
C GLU A 388 -17.26 -13.95 2.45
N LYS A 389 -18.19 -14.88 2.72
CA LYS A 389 -18.36 -16.10 1.92
C LYS A 389 -18.69 -15.83 0.45
N TYR A 390 -19.24 -14.66 0.14
CA TYR A 390 -19.58 -14.26 -1.22
C TYR A 390 -18.51 -13.43 -1.93
N MET A 391 -17.38 -13.14 -1.28
CA MET A 391 -16.35 -12.24 -1.82
C MET A 391 -15.87 -12.66 -3.22
N GLU A 392 -15.52 -13.92 -3.41
CA GLU A 392 -14.99 -14.40 -4.70
C GLU A 392 -16.07 -14.36 -5.80
N LEU A 393 -17.30 -14.76 -5.46
CA LEU A 393 -18.43 -14.69 -6.39
C LEU A 393 -18.71 -13.23 -6.78
N ALA A 394 -18.83 -12.33 -5.80
CA ALA A 394 -19.08 -10.91 -6.05
C ALA A 394 -18.00 -10.29 -6.93
N THR A 395 -16.72 -10.57 -6.65
CA THR A 395 -15.60 -10.07 -7.45
C THR A 395 -15.68 -10.55 -8.89
N ARG A 396 -15.97 -11.85 -9.10
CA ARG A 396 -16.06 -12.45 -10.44
C ARG A 396 -17.24 -11.89 -11.25
N VAL A 397 -18.41 -11.81 -10.65
CA VAL A 397 -19.60 -11.34 -11.39
C VAL A 397 -19.54 -9.84 -11.69
N LEU A 398 -18.97 -9.02 -10.79
CA LEU A 398 -18.75 -7.61 -11.03
C LEU A 398 -17.66 -7.39 -12.11
N HIS A 399 -16.57 -8.12 -12.07
CA HIS A 399 -15.53 -8.07 -13.10
C HIS A 399 -16.08 -8.39 -14.48
N LYS A 400 -16.91 -9.44 -14.59
CA LYS A 400 -17.60 -9.81 -15.81
C LYS A 400 -18.63 -8.76 -16.24
N ALA A 401 -19.43 -8.24 -15.30
CA ALA A 401 -20.44 -7.24 -15.59
C ALA A 401 -19.87 -5.96 -16.18
N PHE A 402 -18.66 -5.56 -15.77
CA PHE A 402 -17.97 -4.38 -16.31
C PHE A 402 -17.00 -4.67 -17.45
N ASP A 403 -17.00 -5.91 -17.96
CA ASP A 403 -16.21 -6.33 -19.13
C ASP A 403 -14.68 -6.10 -18.97
N LEU A 404 -14.16 -6.34 -17.78
CA LEU A 404 -12.78 -6.03 -17.41
C LEU A 404 -11.75 -7.08 -17.88
N GLY A 405 -12.21 -8.19 -18.47
CA GLY A 405 -11.37 -9.27 -18.99
C GLY A 405 -10.98 -9.11 -20.46
N ASN A 406 -11.57 -8.14 -21.20
CA ASN A 406 -11.37 -7.93 -22.64
C ASN A 406 -10.44 -6.77 -22.92
#